data_4620adec007bc30472d02055b8b2f452
#
_entry.id   4620adec007bc30472d02055b8b2f452
#
_cell.length_a   1.000
_cell.length_b   1.000
_cell.length_c   1.000
_cell.angle_alpha   90.00
_cell.angle_beta   90.00
_cell.angle_gamma   90.00
#
_symmetry.space_group_name_H-M   'P 1'
#
loop_
_entity.id
_entity.type
_entity.pdbx_description
1 polymer ?
#
loop_
_entity_poly.entity_id
_entity_poly.type
_entity_poly.pdbx_seq_one_letter_code
_entity_poly.pdbx_strand_id
1 'polypeptide(L)'
;MHVYLSKTIPSSLNIVLSLLVILTFGTNANAQPSNAKVVTLEGQLVCSLCWFEADRKTTPYGDDADLKCAAECAEKDIPPALAVKNGDDYKLYIIENGKLKKTPVQWIESVGKQLRITGKVRQQGDKLYLATNTADVIDSSAFAKAQAAVIGTEAELALKDLFGVDQKLSSYRGRIVILNFWATWCVPCRKELPDLVAVQNEYAALGVQVIGASADALGDREKVLKFIRETGINFPVWVGLNTDEMKRFGVGPTLPATLVIDREGKIHTVYPSVIKRAELQKQIDSMLKSDAAALERESTSNNSASDVSLVPS
;
A
#
# COMPACT_ATOMS: atom_id res chain seq x y z
N MET A 1 54.50 -55.31 17.51
CA MET A 1 55.25 -56.34 16.78
C MET A 1 55.53 -55.80 15.39
N HIS A 2 56.70 -55.30 15.20
CA HIS A 2 57.67 -55.55 14.15
C HIS A 2 57.25 -55.25 12.73
N VAL A 3 57.99 -54.59 11.84
CA VAL A 3 59.41 -54.37 11.70
C VAL A 3 59.70 -53.23 10.72
N TYR A 4 60.66 -52.42 11.01
CA TYR A 4 61.45 -51.55 10.13
C TYR A 4 61.88 -52.20 8.82
N LEU A 5 61.96 -51.39 7.75
CA LEU A 5 63.22 -51.45 6.93
C LEU A 5 63.33 -50.21 6.04
N SER A 6 64.39 -49.51 6.28
CA SER A 6 65.04 -48.46 5.49
C SER A 6 65.73 -49.05 4.27
N LYS A 7 65.86 -48.28 3.17
CA LYS A 7 67.02 -48.25 2.28
C LYS A 7 67.00 -47.04 1.34
N THR A 8 67.81 -46.07 1.64
CA THR A 8 69.00 -45.60 0.94
C THR A 8 68.90 -45.11 -0.51
N ILE A 9 69.23 -43.81 -0.64
CA ILE A 9 69.51 -43.01 -1.83
C ILE A 9 70.77 -43.54 -2.55
N PRO A 10 70.88 -43.40 -3.86
CA PRO A 10 72.02 -42.59 -4.30
C PRO A 10 71.65 -41.51 -5.36
N SER A 11 72.42 -40.47 -5.21
CA SER A 11 72.64 -39.33 -6.05
C SER A 11 73.08 -39.68 -7.48
N SER A 12 72.48 -38.99 -8.44
CA SER A 12 73.17 -38.58 -9.66
C SER A 12 72.62 -37.28 -10.21
N LEU A 13 73.51 -36.37 -10.27
CA LEU A 13 73.44 -35.00 -10.79
C LEU A 13 73.14 -35.02 -12.29
N ASN A 14 72.04 -34.36 -12.71
CA ASN A 14 71.92 -33.89 -14.08
C ASN A 14 71.24 -32.52 -14.07
N ILE A 15 72.08 -31.54 -14.35
CA ILE A 15 71.68 -30.15 -14.63
C ILE A 15 70.98 -30.16 -15.99
N VAL A 16 69.68 -29.91 -15.99
CA VAL A 16 68.95 -29.52 -17.21
C VAL A 16 68.38 -28.16 -16.95
N LEU A 17 68.91 -27.22 -17.64
CA LEU A 17 68.51 -25.82 -17.76
C LEU A 17 67.12 -25.82 -18.39
N SER A 18 66.07 -25.73 -17.59
CA SER A 18 64.71 -25.56 -18.11
C SER A 18 64.23 -24.12 -17.90
N LEU A 19 64.08 -23.47 -19.02
CA LEU A 19 63.45 -22.16 -19.13
C LEU A 19 62.15 -22.09 -18.24
N LEU A 20 62.20 -21.19 -17.28
CA LEU A 20 61.00 -20.78 -16.51
C LEU A 20 60.14 -19.89 -17.41
N VAL A 21 59.20 -20.48 -18.14
CA VAL A 21 58.11 -19.73 -18.75
C VAL A 21 57.17 -19.33 -17.64
N ILE A 22 57.33 -18.11 -17.13
CA ILE A 22 56.38 -17.46 -16.28
C ILE A 22 55.11 -17.17 -17.14
N LEU A 23 54.16 -18.10 -17.13
CA LEU A 23 52.80 -17.84 -17.57
C LEU A 23 52.19 -16.85 -16.57
N THR A 24 52.37 -15.57 -16.84
CA THR A 24 51.50 -14.54 -16.24
C THR A 24 50.10 -14.81 -16.71
N PHE A 25 49.33 -15.49 -15.88
CA PHE A 25 47.87 -15.42 -15.98
C PHE A 25 47.45 -13.97 -15.72
N GLY A 26 47.48 -13.20 -16.78
CA GLY A 26 46.78 -11.91 -16.80
C GLY A 26 45.29 -12.21 -16.54
N THR A 27 44.87 -11.95 -15.35
CA THR A 27 43.44 -11.80 -15.06
C THR A 27 42.96 -10.56 -15.81
N ASN A 28 42.73 -10.74 -17.10
CA ASN A 28 41.88 -9.81 -17.84
C ASN A 28 40.45 -9.96 -17.29
N ALA A 29 40.20 -9.31 -16.17
CA ALA A 29 38.90 -8.89 -15.81
C ALA A 29 38.46 -7.81 -16.83
N ASN A 30 38.26 -8.22 -18.08
CA ASN A 30 37.42 -7.45 -19.00
C ASN A 30 36.02 -7.50 -18.41
N ALA A 31 35.76 -6.62 -17.46
CA ALA A 31 34.42 -6.11 -17.24
C ALA A 31 34.03 -5.43 -18.55
N GLN A 32 33.40 -6.19 -19.46
CA GLN A 32 32.70 -5.60 -20.56
C GLN A 32 31.76 -4.54 -19.97
N PRO A 33 31.80 -3.29 -20.46
CA PRO A 33 30.79 -2.32 -20.08
C PRO A 33 29.46 -2.96 -20.46
N SER A 34 28.68 -3.33 -19.46
CA SER A 34 27.33 -3.85 -19.69
C SER A 34 26.60 -2.77 -20.48
N ASN A 35 26.31 -3.04 -21.74
CA ASN A 35 25.42 -2.23 -22.60
C ASN A 35 23.99 -2.37 -22.02
N ALA A 36 23.81 -2.00 -20.78
CA ALA A 36 22.55 -2.05 -20.08
C ALA A 36 21.65 -1.01 -20.75
N LYS A 37 20.81 -1.49 -21.65
CA LYS A 37 19.87 -0.65 -22.40
C LYS A 37 18.91 -0.01 -21.39
N VAL A 38 18.80 1.30 -21.43
CA VAL A 38 17.73 2.00 -20.73
C VAL A 38 16.41 1.67 -21.42
N VAL A 39 15.47 1.18 -20.66
CA VAL A 39 14.13 0.82 -21.14
C VAL A 39 13.07 1.49 -20.26
N THR A 40 11.92 1.74 -20.86
CA THR A 40 10.72 2.12 -20.14
C THR A 40 9.76 0.94 -20.17
N LEU A 41 9.36 0.46 -19.01
CA LEU A 41 8.47 -0.68 -18.82
C LEU A 41 7.20 -0.23 -18.11
N GLU A 42 6.10 -0.82 -18.51
CA GLU A 42 4.79 -0.63 -17.87
C GLU A 42 4.31 -1.97 -17.32
N GLY A 43 3.86 -1.98 -16.09
CA GLY A 43 3.41 -3.19 -15.42
C GLY A 43 2.89 -2.96 -14.01
N GLN A 44 2.40 -4.01 -13.41
CA GLN A 44 1.90 -3.98 -12.05
C GLN A 44 3.04 -4.17 -11.05
N LEU A 45 3.09 -3.35 -10.00
CA LEU A 45 4.04 -3.55 -8.91
C LEU A 45 3.55 -4.66 -8.00
N VAL A 46 4.40 -5.65 -7.78
CA VAL A 46 4.06 -6.88 -7.05
C VAL A 46 5.18 -7.24 -6.08
N CYS A 47 4.90 -8.10 -5.10
CA CYS A 47 5.96 -8.77 -4.34
C CYS A 47 6.64 -9.82 -5.22
N SER A 48 7.97 -9.80 -5.31
CA SER A 48 8.72 -10.72 -6.16
C SER A 48 8.62 -12.18 -5.72
N LEU A 49 8.26 -12.44 -4.47
CA LEU A 49 8.08 -13.78 -3.91
C LEU A 49 6.63 -14.25 -4.04
N CYS A 50 5.68 -13.46 -3.54
CA CYS A 50 4.26 -13.83 -3.50
C CYS A 50 3.60 -13.93 -4.88
N TRP A 51 4.21 -13.35 -5.92
CA TRP A 51 3.70 -13.43 -7.28
C TRP A 51 3.46 -14.88 -7.74
N PHE A 52 4.32 -15.80 -7.34
CA PHE A 52 4.29 -17.19 -7.78
C PHE A 52 3.36 -18.11 -6.98
N GLU A 53 2.68 -17.58 -5.95
CA GLU A 53 1.80 -18.38 -5.09
C GLU A 53 0.45 -18.68 -5.73
N ALA A 54 0.06 -17.96 -6.80
CA ALA A 54 -1.16 -18.20 -7.54
C ALA A 54 -0.92 -18.17 -9.06
N ASP A 55 -1.79 -18.84 -9.81
CA ASP A 55 -1.81 -18.73 -11.28
C ASP A 55 -2.30 -17.34 -11.69
N ARG A 56 -1.39 -16.49 -12.14
CA ARG A 56 -1.66 -15.10 -12.51
C ARG A 56 -2.39 -14.93 -13.86
N LYS A 57 -2.64 -16.00 -14.58
CA LYS A 57 -3.52 -16.00 -15.75
C LYS A 57 -4.99 -15.99 -15.36
N THR A 58 -5.32 -16.66 -14.27
CA THR A 58 -6.68 -16.82 -13.76
C THR A 58 -6.96 -15.99 -12.52
N THR A 59 -5.93 -15.69 -11.73
CA THR A 59 -6.03 -14.95 -10.46
C THR A 59 -5.22 -13.65 -10.55
N PRO A 60 -5.87 -12.50 -10.78
CA PRO A 60 -5.18 -11.19 -10.76
C PRO A 60 -4.49 -10.94 -9.43
N TYR A 61 -3.31 -10.30 -9.47
CA TYR A 61 -2.59 -9.89 -8.28
C TYR A 61 -3.28 -8.71 -7.60
N GLY A 62 -3.34 -8.74 -6.28
CA GLY A 62 -3.82 -7.63 -5.46
C GLY A 62 -5.05 -7.97 -4.60
N ASP A 63 -5.31 -9.25 -4.36
CA ASP A 63 -6.25 -9.67 -3.33
C ASP A 63 -5.67 -9.49 -1.90
N ASP A 64 -6.47 -9.77 -0.88
CA ASP A 64 -6.07 -9.58 0.52
C ASP A 64 -4.88 -10.45 0.92
N ALA A 65 -4.76 -11.65 0.34
CA ALA A 65 -3.64 -12.56 0.60
C ALA A 65 -2.35 -12.02 -0.02
N ASP A 66 -2.41 -11.54 -1.26
CA ASP A 66 -1.29 -10.90 -1.95
C ASP A 66 -0.78 -9.67 -1.20
N LEU A 67 -1.68 -8.80 -0.73
CA LEU A 67 -1.33 -7.58 -0.01
C LEU A 67 -0.71 -7.87 1.35
N LYS A 68 -1.27 -8.83 2.08
CA LYS A 68 -0.71 -9.29 3.36
C LYS A 68 0.68 -9.87 3.17
N CYS A 69 0.86 -10.76 2.20
CA CYS A 69 2.15 -11.34 1.86
C CYS A 69 3.15 -10.24 1.46
N ALA A 70 2.74 -9.27 0.64
CA ALA A 70 3.61 -8.18 0.23
C ALA A 70 4.08 -7.33 1.41
N ALA A 71 3.22 -7.08 2.40
CA ALA A 71 3.57 -6.35 3.62
C ALA A 71 4.61 -7.12 4.46
N GLU A 72 4.41 -8.42 4.65
CA GLU A 72 5.36 -9.28 5.36
C GLU A 72 6.71 -9.38 4.62
N CYS A 73 6.69 -9.42 3.29
CA CYS A 73 7.89 -9.40 2.46
C CYS A 73 8.64 -8.07 2.56
N ALA A 74 7.93 -6.96 2.62
CA ALA A 74 8.52 -5.64 2.80
C ALA A 74 9.26 -5.51 4.14
N GLU A 75 8.72 -6.09 5.21
CA GLU A 75 9.37 -6.14 6.53
C GLU A 75 10.65 -6.99 6.53
N LYS A 76 10.74 -7.97 5.63
CA LYS A 76 11.90 -8.86 5.46
C LYS A 76 12.88 -8.37 4.37
N ASP A 77 12.71 -7.15 3.90
CA ASP A 77 13.58 -6.53 2.87
C ASP A 77 13.57 -7.27 1.51
N ILE A 78 12.51 -8.04 1.25
CA ILE A 78 12.33 -8.71 -0.03
C ILE A 78 11.99 -7.67 -1.09
N PRO A 79 12.73 -7.59 -2.21
CA PRO A 79 12.54 -6.53 -3.19
C PRO A 79 11.21 -6.69 -3.94
N PRO A 80 10.56 -5.58 -4.31
CA PRO A 80 9.42 -5.62 -5.21
C PRO A 80 9.85 -5.99 -6.64
N ALA A 81 8.88 -6.38 -7.45
CA ALA A 81 9.06 -6.59 -8.88
C ALA A 81 7.99 -5.88 -9.70
N LEU A 82 8.31 -5.56 -10.94
CA LEU A 82 7.35 -5.10 -11.92
C LEU A 82 6.92 -6.29 -12.78
N ALA A 83 5.66 -6.66 -12.72
CA ALA A 83 5.05 -7.69 -13.55
C ALA A 83 4.59 -7.06 -14.87
N VAL A 84 5.33 -7.30 -15.92
CA VAL A 84 5.09 -6.75 -17.27
C VAL A 84 4.40 -7.80 -18.13
N LYS A 85 3.25 -7.47 -18.71
CA LYS A 85 2.51 -8.38 -19.60
C LYS A 85 3.32 -8.69 -20.87
N ASN A 86 3.40 -9.96 -21.22
CA ASN A 86 4.14 -10.45 -22.38
C ASN A 86 3.30 -11.53 -23.11
N GLY A 87 2.39 -11.10 -24.00
CA GLY A 87 1.36 -11.96 -24.57
C GLY A 87 0.36 -12.40 -23.50
N ASP A 88 0.18 -13.71 -23.36
CA ASP A 88 -0.70 -14.32 -22.34
C ASP A 88 0.03 -14.60 -21.01
N ASP A 89 1.28 -14.17 -20.89
CA ASP A 89 2.12 -14.41 -19.72
C ASP A 89 2.70 -13.10 -19.18
N TYR A 90 3.52 -13.20 -18.13
CA TYR A 90 4.17 -12.06 -17.48
C TYR A 90 5.68 -12.29 -17.38
N LYS A 91 6.44 -11.20 -17.52
CA LYS A 91 7.86 -11.14 -17.16
C LYS A 91 8.01 -10.32 -15.90
N LEU A 92 8.70 -10.86 -14.90
CA LEU A 92 9.02 -10.14 -13.68
C LEU A 92 10.38 -9.48 -13.79
N TYR A 93 10.40 -8.18 -13.46
CA TYR A 93 11.61 -7.38 -13.35
C TYR A 93 11.80 -6.99 -11.88
N ILE A 94 12.76 -7.62 -11.20
CA ILE A 94 13.06 -7.35 -9.79
C ILE A 94 13.70 -5.97 -9.68
N ILE A 95 13.15 -5.10 -8.84
CA ILE A 95 13.61 -3.73 -8.67
C ILE A 95 14.75 -3.70 -7.67
N GLU A 96 15.97 -3.41 -8.14
CA GLU A 96 17.19 -3.50 -7.34
C GLU A 96 17.53 -2.21 -6.60
N ASN A 97 17.46 -1.10 -7.30
CA ASN A 97 17.95 0.19 -6.81
C ASN A 97 16.92 1.27 -7.07
N GLY A 98 16.95 2.31 -6.25
CA GLY A 98 16.11 3.48 -6.43
C GLY A 98 15.20 3.76 -5.25
N LYS A 99 14.30 4.72 -5.44
CA LYS A 99 13.38 5.17 -4.38
C LYS A 99 12.47 4.05 -3.87
N LEU A 100 12.16 3.08 -4.74
CA LEU A 100 11.31 1.95 -4.40
C LEU A 100 11.97 0.94 -3.46
N LYS A 101 13.33 0.94 -3.38
CA LYS A 101 14.08 0.03 -2.49
C LYS A 101 14.49 0.68 -1.17
N LYS A 102 14.51 2.00 -1.06
CA LYS A 102 15.12 2.70 0.08
C LYS A 102 14.45 2.44 1.43
N THR A 103 13.13 2.21 1.43
CA THR A 103 12.41 1.79 2.62
C THR A 103 11.29 0.82 2.24
N PRO A 104 11.03 -0.24 3.03
CA PRO A 104 9.92 -1.15 2.78
C PRO A 104 8.58 -0.46 2.60
N VAL A 105 8.37 0.64 3.29
CA VAL A 105 7.13 1.42 3.26
C VAL A 105 6.89 2.14 1.92
N GLN A 106 7.95 2.55 1.22
CA GLN A 106 7.78 3.34 -0.02
C GLN A 106 7.23 2.53 -1.19
N TRP A 107 7.63 1.27 -1.35
CA TRP A 107 7.10 0.46 -2.42
C TRP A 107 5.78 -0.22 -2.06
N ILE A 108 5.57 -0.51 -0.78
CA ILE A 108 4.33 -1.16 -0.32
C ILE A 108 3.09 -0.29 -0.59
N GLU A 109 3.22 1.02 -0.57
CA GLU A 109 2.14 1.95 -0.91
C GLU A 109 1.72 1.87 -2.39
N SER A 110 2.58 1.30 -3.23
CA SER A 110 2.36 1.16 -4.67
C SER A 110 2.09 -0.27 -5.12
N VAL A 111 2.09 -1.24 -4.20
CA VAL A 111 1.76 -2.64 -4.51
C VAL A 111 0.37 -2.73 -5.13
N GLY A 112 0.24 -3.53 -6.17
CA GLY A 112 -0.99 -3.68 -6.93
C GLY A 112 -1.25 -2.56 -7.96
N LYS A 113 -0.54 -1.43 -7.90
CA LYS A 113 -0.71 -0.32 -8.86
C LYS A 113 0.04 -0.58 -10.15
N GLN A 114 -0.48 -0.04 -11.25
CA GLN A 114 0.22 0.01 -12.53
C GLN A 114 1.26 1.13 -12.50
N LEU A 115 2.49 0.79 -12.84
CA LEU A 115 3.62 1.74 -12.85
C LEU A 115 4.27 1.79 -14.22
N ARG A 116 4.76 2.98 -14.59
CA ARG A 116 5.73 3.18 -15.65
C ARG A 116 7.09 3.41 -15.03
N ILE A 117 8.05 2.54 -15.31
CA ILE A 117 9.38 2.61 -14.74
C ILE A 117 10.40 2.68 -15.85
N THR A 118 11.24 3.70 -15.81
CA THR A 118 12.39 3.85 -16.70
C THR A 118 13.65 3.46 -15.93
N GLY A 119 14.42 2.54 -16.48
CA GLY A 119 15.63 2.05 -15.82
C GLY A 119 16.50 1.20 -16.72
N LYS A 120 17.59 0.69 -16.14
CA LYS A 120 18.53 -0.22 -16.83
C LYS A 120 18.17 -1.66 -16.49
N VAL A 121 17.96 -2.48 -17.50
CA VAL A 121 17.69 -3.91 -17.31
C VAL A 121 18.99 -4.69 -17.45
N ARG A 122 19.22 -5.60 -16.51
CA ARG A 122 20.25 -6.65 -16.59
C ARG A 122 19.63 -8.02 -16.35
N GLN A 123 20.19 -9.02 -16.94
CA GLN A 123 19.81 -10.41 -16.71
C GLN A 123 20.90 -11.12 -15.91
N GLN A 124 20.49 -11.94 -14.95
CA GLN A 124 21.38 -12.81 -14.19
C GLN A 124 20.71 -14.17 -14.00
N GLY A 125 21.19 -15.16 -14.74
CA GLY A 125 20.50 -16.44 -14.87
C GLY A 125 19.13 -16.27 -15.56
N ASP A 126 18.11 -16.78 -14.91
CA ASP A 126 16.70 -16.68 -15.33
C ASP A 126 15.99 -15.41 -14.85
N LYS A 127 16.65 -14.62 -14.00
CA LYS A 127 16.06 -13.42 -13.38
C LYS A 127 16.41 -12.15 -14.12
N LEU A 128 15.41 -11.27 -14.24
CA LEU A 128 15.57 -9.93 -14.80
C LEU A 128 15.56 -8.92 -13.66
N TYR A 129 16.50 -8.00 -13.68
CA TYR A 129 16.64 -6.95 -12.67
C TYR A 129 16.50 -5.59 -13.33
N LEU A 130 15.81 -4.68 -12.67
CA LEU A 130 15.56 -3.33 -13.13
C LEU A 130 16.16 -2.33 -12.13
N ALA A 131 17.24 -1.69 -12.52
CA ALA A 131 17.86 -0.61 -11.77
C ALA A 131 17.20 0.71 -12.17
N THR A 132 16.51 1.35 -11.22
CA THR A 132 15.77 2.59 -11.45
C THR A 132 15.85 3.52 -10.24
N ASN A 133 15.65 4.81 -10.50
CA ASN A 133 15.51 5.84 -9.46
C ASN A 133 14.10 6.46 -9.43
N THR A 134 13.28 6.20 -10.44
CA THR A 134 11.95 6.80 -10.60
C THR A 134 10.93 5.77 -11.03
N ALA A 135 9.71 5.95 -10.52
CA ALA A 135 8.55 5.21 -10.97
C ALA A 135 7.35 6.17 -10.99
N ASP A 136 6.62 6.17 -12.08
CA ASP A 136 5.40 6.95 -12.24
C ASP A 136 4.19 6.01 -12.18
N VAL A 137 3.20 6.35 -11.37
CA VAL A 137 1.93 5.62 -11.36
C VAL A 137 1.16 5.98 -12.63
N ILE A 138 0.92 4.99 -13.50
CA ILE A 138 0.31 5.22 -14.80
C ILE A 138 -1.21 5.31 -14.72
N ASP A 139 -1.79 4.59 -13.81
CA ASP A 139 -3.25 4.44 -13.77
C ASP A 139 -3.90 5.42 -12.80
N SER A 140 -3.43 6.66 -12.81
CA SER A 140 -4.13 7.75 -12.12
C SER A 140 -5.49 8.06 -12.76
N SER A 141 -5.68 7.77 -14.05
CA SER A 141 -6.91 8.13 -14.75
C SER A 141 -8.08 7.18 -14.47
N ALA A 142 -7.89 5.86 -14.52
CA ALA A 142 -8.92 4.89 -14.17
C ALA A 142 -9.26 4.98 -12.68
N PHE A 143 -8.26 5.18 -11.86
CA PHE A 143 -8.42 5.36 -10.42
C PHE A 143 -9.11 6.67 -10.07
N ALA A 144 -8.70 7.79 -10.67
CA ALA A 144 -9.36 9.08 -10.51
C ALA A 144 -10.82 9.03 -11.03
N LYS A 145 -11.07 8.32 -12.13
CA LYS A 145 -12.42 8.10 -12.66
C LYS A 145 -13.27 7.26 -11.70
N ALA A 146 -12.71 6.20 -11.11
CA ALA A 146 -13.42 5.40 -10.11
C ALA A 146 -13.75 6.21 -8.86
N GLN A 147 -12.82 7.02 -8.37
CA GLN A 147 -13.05 7.94 -7.26
C GLN A 147 -14.12 8.99 -7.59
N ALA A 148 -14.01 9.63 -8.75
CA ALA A 148 -15.00 10.60 -9.20
C ALA A 148 -16.41 10.00 -9.34
N ALA A 149 -16.50 8.72 -9.71
CA ALA A 149 -17.75 8.01 -9.85
C ALA A 149 -18.47 7.75 -8.51
N VAL A 150 -17.72 7.67 -7.40
CA VAL A 150 -18.32 7.43 -6.07
C VAL A 150 -18.58 8.70 -5.27
N ILE A 151 -17.93 9.82 -5.60
CA ILE A 151 -18.19 11.10 -4.93
C ILE A 151 -19.64 11.52 -5.14
N GLY A 152 -20.33 11.91 -4.05
CA GLY A 152 -21.74 12.25 -4.03
C GLY A 152 -22.69 11.04 -3.94
N THR A 153 -22.19 9.80 -4.05
CA THR A 153 -23.02 8.60 -3.87
C THR A 153 -23.13 8.23 -2.40
N GLU A 154 -24.14 7.45 -2.06
CA GLU A 154 -24.30 6.93 -0.70
C GLU A 154 -23.20 5.95 -0.33
N ALA A 155 -22.62 6.13 0.86
CA ALA A 155 -21.64 5.25 1.44
C ALA A 155 -22.34 4.11 2.19
N GLU A 156 -22.36 2.93 1.62
CA GLU A 156 -22.95 1.74 2.24
C GLU A 156 -21.87 0.71 2.57
N LEU A 157 -21.65 0.49 3.87
CA LEU A 157 -20.75 -0.56 4.40
C LEU A 157 -21.41 -1.21 5.61
N ALA A 158 -21.41 -2.53 5.62
CA ALA A 158 -21.87 -3.33 6.74
C ALA A 158 -20.78 -4.36 7.09
N LEU A 159 -20.25 -4.26 8.30
CA LEU A 159 -19.22 -5.16 8.83
C LEU A 159 -19.55 -5.51 10.27
N LYS A 160 -18.81 -6.46 10.85
CA LYS A 160 -18.91 -6.78 12.27
C LYS A 160 -17.94 -5.96 13.10
N ASP A 161 -18.38 -5.55 14.29
CA ASP A 161 -17.43 -5.03 15.26
C ASP A 161 -16.61 -6.15 15.93
N LEU A 162 -15.75 -5.75 16.86
CA LEU A 162 -14.88 -6.67 17.59
C LEU A 162 -15.63 -7.62 18.54
N PHE A 163 -16.91 -7.40 18.74
CA PHE A 163 -17.78 -8.27 19.56
C PHE A 163 -18.70 -9.14 18.70
N GLY A 164 -18.60 -9.02 17.36
CA GLY A 164 -19.38 -9.80 16.41
C GLY A 164 -20.76 -9.19 16.10
N VAL A 165 -21.02 -7.96 16.56
CA VAL A 165 -22.27 -7.24 16.32
C VAL A 165 -22.20 -6.57 14.94
N ASP A 166 -23.26 -6.69 14.16
CA ASP A 166 -23.39 -6.07 12.86
C ASP A 166 -23.45 -4.54 12.98
N GLN A 167 -22.57 -3.86 12.27
CA GLN A 167 -22.46 -2.41 12.22
C GLN A 167 -22.72 -1.93 10.80
N LYS A 168 -23.33 -0.74 10.67
CA LYS A 168 -23.65 -0.14 9.35
C LYS A 168 -23.31 1.34 9.35
N LEU A 169 -22.80 1.84 8.24
CA LEU A 169 -22.54 3.27 8.06
C LEU A 169 -23.82 4.12 8.17
N SER A 170 -24.93 3.61 7.72
CA SER A 170 -26.24 4.30 7.84
C SER A 170 -26.64 4.66 9.28
N SER A 171 -26.09 3.99 10.28
CA SER A 171 -26.30 4.32 11.71
C SER A 171 -25.59 5.60 12.15
N TYR A 172 -24.75 6.17 11.30
CA TYR A 172 -23.96 7.38 11.58
C TYR A 172 -24.47 8.61 10.80
N ARG A 173 -25.65 8.54 10.19
CA ARG A 173 -26.30 9.69 9.57
C ARG A 173 -26.40 10.87 10.56
N GLY A 174 -26.25 12.09 10.06
CA GLY A 174 -26.15 13.29 10.87
C GLY A 174 -24.74 13.61 11.40
N ARG A 175 -23.77 12.73 11.18
CA ARG A 175 -22.35 12.95 11.51
C ARG A 175 -21.52 13.02 10.25
N ILE A 176 -20.43 13.80 10.30
CA ILE A 176 -19.35 13.64 9.33
C ILE A 176 -18.56 12.39 9.73
N VAL A 177 -18.45 11.44 8.83
CA VAL A 177 -17.73 10.19 9.10
C VAL A 177 -16.39 10.16 8.38
N ILE A 178 -15.33 9.86 9.12
CA ILE A 178 -14.00 9.57 8.60
C ILE A 178 -13.83 8.05 8.61
N LEU A 179 -14.08 7.43 7.47
CA LEU A 179 -13.95 5.98 7.31
C LEU A 179 -12.55 5.65 6.83
N ASN A 180 -11.76 5.01 7.69
CA ASN A 180 -10.39 4.61 7.38
C ASN A 180 -10.30 3.10 7.17
N PHE A 181 -9.75 2.69 6.03
CA PHE A 181 -9.44 1.31 5.68
C PHE A 181 -8.00 1.00 6.07
N TRP A 182 -7.81 0.01 6.92
CA TRP A 182 -6.51 -0.31 7.51
C TRP A 182 -6.37 -1.80 7.84
N ALA A 183 -5.19 -2.22 8.35
CA ALA A 183 -5.01 -3.53 8.95
C ALA A 183 -3.85 -3.52 9.96
N THR A 184 -3.82 -4.47 10.89
CA THR A 184 -2.74 -4.59 11.89
C THR A 184 -1.38 -4.86 11.27
N TRP A 185 -1.33 -5.54 10.14
CA TRP A 185 -0.12 -5.85 9.36
C TRP A 185 0.30 -4.72 8.41
N CYS A 186 -0.53 -3.69 8.22
CA CYS A 186 -0.25 -2.58 7.32
C CYS A 186 0.68 -1.55 7.98
N VAL A 187 1.95 -1.54 7.63
CA VAL A 187 2.95 -0.63 8.21
C VAL A 187 2.63 0.85 7.99
N PRO A 188 2.24 1.32 6.78
CA PRO A 188 1.87 2.71 6.60
C PRO A 188 0.61 3.10 7.38
N CYS A 189 -0.36 2.19 7.55
CA CYS A 189 -1.56 2.43 8.37
C CYS A 189 -1.19 2.74 9.82
N ARG A 190 -0.26 1.98 10.42
CA ARG A 190 0.19 2.20 11.80
C ARG A 190 0.75 3.60 12.03
N LYS A 191 1.29 4.24 11.00
CA LYS A 191 1.87 5.59 11.09
C LYS A 191 0.82 6.68 11.09
N GLU A 192 -0.33 6.48 10.43
CA GLU A 192 -1.41 7.46 10.40
C GLU A 192 -2.42 7.32 11.54
N LEU A 193 -2.53 6.14 12.17
CA LEU A 193 -3.50 5.90 13.26
C LEU A 193 -3.41 6.92 14.40
N PRO A 194 -2.23 7.38 14.87
CA PRO A 194 -2.14 8.44 15.88
C PRO A 194 -2.79 9.76 15.44
N ASP A 195 -2.70 10.10 14.15
CA ASP A 195 -3.34 11.27 13.59
C ASP A 195 -4.87 11.15 13.60
N LEU A 196 -5.39 9.96 13.28
CA LEU A 196 -6.83 9.66 13.34
C LEU A 196 -7.36 9.68 14.78
N VAL A 197 -6.59 9.17 15.75
CA VAL A 197 -6.90 9.27 17.19
C VAL A 197 -7.00 10.74 17.61
N ALA A 198 -6.06 11.58 17.17
CA ALA A 198 -6.08 13.01 17.46
C ALA A 198 -7.29 13.71 16.82
N VAL A 199 -7.65 13.37 15.56
CA VAL A 199 -8.84 13.89 14.88
C VAL A 199 -10.11 13.47 15.63
N GLN A 200 -10.23 12.22 16.07
CA GLN A 200 -11.38 11.77 16.86
C GLN A 200 -11.52 12.60 18.15
N ASN A 201 -10.42 12.84 18.88
CA ASN A 201 -10.45 13.63 20.10
C ASN A 201 -10.88 15.09 19.87
N GLU A 202 -10.38 15.68 18.80
CA GLU A 202 -10.57 17.10 18.50
C GLU A 202 -11.98 17.40 17.96
N TYR A 203 -12.52 16.52 17.13
CA TYR A 203 -13.73 16.80 16.36
C TYR A 203 -14.98 16.02 16.81
N ALA A 204 -14.86 15.08 17.76
CA ALA A 204 -16.01 14.28 18.21
C ALA A 204 -17.17 15.13 18.72
N ALA A 205 -16.89 16.18 19.51
CA ALA A 205 -17.90 17.09 20.03
C ALA A 205 -18.59 17.94 18.93
N LEU A 206 -17.97 18.06 17.76
CA LEU A 206 -18.50 18.77 16.60
C LEU A 206 -19.30 17.87 15.66
N GLY A 207 -19.56 16.62 16.07
CA GLY A 207 -20.34 15.67 15.29
C GLY A 207 -19.54 14.97 14.22
N VAL A 208 -18.21 14.82 14.40
CA VAL A 208 -17.35 14.01 13.55
C VAL A 208 -17.11 12.65 14.22
N GLN A 209 -17.11 11.58 13.43
CA GLN A 209 -16.84 10.23 13.89
C GLN A 209 -15.79 9.55 13.00
N VAL A 210 -14.67 9.13 13.59
CA VAL A 210 -13.74 8.23 12.91
C VAL A 210 -14.23 6.79 13.07
N ILE A 211 -14.15 6.01 12.00
CA ILE A 211 -14.43 4.57 11.99
C ILE A 211 -13.28 3.88 11.29
N GLY A 212 -12.69 2.89 11.94
CA GLY A 212 -11.65 2.06 11.36
C GLY A 212 -12.24 0.74 10.83
N ALA A 213 -12.27 0.55 9.53
CA ALA A 213 -12.63 -0.72 8.91
C ALA A 213 -11.35 -1.52 8.63
N SER A 214 -11.15 -2.60 9.40
CA SER A 214 -9.95 -3.42 9.32
C SER A 214 -10.10 -4.56 8.31
N ALA A 215 -9.09 -4.71 7.45
CA ALA A 215 -8.93 -5.85 6.56
C ALA A 215 -8.31 -7.09 7.24
N ASP A 216 -8.14 -7.07 8.55
CA ASP A 216 -7.84 -8.30 9.30
C ASP A 216 -9.05 -9.24 9.25
N ALA A 217 -8.78 -10.54 9.11
CA ALA A 217 -9.83 -11.54 9.05
C ALA A 217 -10.65 -11.58 10.34
N LEU A 218 -11.90 -12.00 10.26
CA LEU A 218 -12.79 -12.16 11.44
C LEU A 218 -12.16 -13.06 12.51
N GLY A 219 -11.34 -14.04 12.12
CA GLY A 219 -10.59 -14.90 13.04
C GLY A 219 -9.45 -14.21 13.78
N ASP A 220 -8.96 -13.08 13.27
CA ASP A 220 -7.84 -12.32 13.86
C ASP A 220 -8.30 -11.28 14.91
N ARG A 221 -9.56 -11.31 15.33
CA ARG A 221 -10.18 -10.34 16.25
C ARG A 221 -9.35 -10.07 17.49
N GLU A 222 -8.80 -11.10 18.14
CA GLU A 222 -7.98 -10.95 19.34
C GLU A 222 -6.67 -10.19 19.06
N LYS A 223 -6.08 -10.41 17.89
CA LYS A 223 -4.91 -9.66 17.43
C LYS A 223 -5.25 -8.17 17.24
N VAL A 224 -6.40 -7.88 16.64
CA VAL A 224 -6.89 -6.50 16.46
C VAL A 224 -7.17 -5.84 17.80
N LEU A 225 -7.83 -6.52 18.74
CA LEU A 225 -8.08 -6.03 20.09
C LEU A 225 -6.78 -5.72 20.85
N LYS A 226 -5.79 -6.59 20.75
CA LYS A 226 -4.47 -6.36 21.35
C LYS A 226 -3.84 -5.10 20.74
N PHE A 227 -3.83 -4.99 19.43
CA PHE A 227 -3.27 -3.85 18.71
C PHE A 227 -3.94 -2.52 19.11
N ILE A 228 -5.27 -2.48 19.22
CA ILE A 228 -6.03 -1.30 19.65
C ILE A 228 -5.59 -0.85 21.05
N ARG A 229 -5.43 -1.79 21.99
CA ARG A 229 -4.96 -1.47 23.35
C ARG A 229 -3.55 -0.90 23.36
N GLU A 230 -2.65 -1.45 22.54
CA GLU A 230 -1.26 -1.02 22.45
C GLU A 230 -1.09 0.33 21.76
N THR A 231 -1.95 0.67 20.81
CA THR A 231 -1.85 1.92 20.01
C THR A 231 -2.77 3.04 20.48
N GLY A 232 -3.67 2.76 21.43
CA GLY A 232 -4.59 3.76 21.98
C GLY A 232 -5.68 4.22 21.01
N ILE A 233 -6.08 3.38 20.04
CA ILE A 233 -7.22 3.67 19.15
C ILE A 233 -8.47 3.90 20.00
N ASN A 234 -9.14 5.05 19.80
CA ASN A 234 -10.25 5.55 20.60
C ASN A 234 -11.56 5.72 19.80
N PHE A 235 -11.65 5.08 18.67
CA PHE A 235 -12.81 5.10 17.77
C PHE A 235 -13.28 3.67 17.44
N PRO A 236 -14.54 3.49 16.96
CA PRO A 236 -15.07 2.20 16.55
C PRO A 236 -14.19 1.50 15.51
N VAL A 237 -13.94 0.21 15.73
CA VAL A 237 -13.22 -0.65 14.78
C VAL A 237 -14.13 -1.79 14.35
N TRP A 238 -14.29 -1.93 13.04
CA TRP A 238 -14.99 -3.03 12.39
C TRP A 238 -13.98 -3.94 11.70
N VAL A 239 -14.30 -5.21 11.53
CA VAL A 239 -13.38 -6.22 10.98
C VAL A 239 -14.02 -6.98 9.83
N GLY A 240 -13.19 -7.54 8.95
CA GLY A 240 -13.63 -8.31 7.81
C GLY A 240 -13.81 -7.48 6.54
N LEU A 241 -13.23 -6.28 6.48
CA LEU A 241 -13.14 -5.53 5.22
C LEU A 241 -12.37 -6.35 4.19
N ASN A 242 -12.88 -6.39 2.97
CA ASN A 242 -12.25 -7.08 1.84
C ASN A 242 -12.01 -6.15 0.65
N THR A 243 -11.25 -6.63 -0.33
CA THR A 243 -10.88 -5.84 -1.50
C THR A 243 -12.06 -5.46 -2.39
N ASP A 244 -13.12 -6.25 -2.43
CA ASP A 244 -14.29 -5.94 -3.24
C ASP A 244 -15.10 -4.79 -2.62
N GLU A 245 -15.21 -4.75 -1.29
CA GLU A 245 -15.75 -3.59 -0.58
C GLU A 245 -14.91 -2.33 -0.86
N MET A 246 -13.59 -2.44 -0.77
CA MET A 246 -12.68 -1.31 -1.07
C MET A 246 -12.88 -0.78 -2.49
N LYS A 247 -12.99 -1.67 -3.50
CA LYS A 247 -13.25 -1.28 -4.90
C LYS A 247 -14.58 -0.53 -5.06
N ARG A 248 -15.64 -0.92 -4.33
CA ARG A 248 -16.94 -0.22 -4.35
C ARG A 248 -16.82 1.22 -3.88
N PHE A 249 -15.87 1.54 -3.01
CA PHE A 249 -15.58 2.89 -2.54
C PHE A 249 -14.60 3.66 -3.44
N GLY A 250 -14.31 3.17 -4.64
CA GLY A 250 -13.39 3.83 -5.56
C GLY A 250 -11.93 3.81 -5.09
N VAL A 251 -11.58 2.92 -4.15
CA VAL A 251 -10.21 2.71 -3.71
C VAL A 251 -9.66 1.39 -4.25
N GLY A 252 -8.37 1.35 -4.52
CA GLY A 252 -7.70 0.13 -4.96
C GLY A 252 -7.52 -0.86 -3.81
N PRO A 253 -6.90 -1.99 -4.07
CA PRO A 253 -6.66 -3.01 -3.06
C PRO A 253 -5.58 -2.63 -2.04
N THR A 254 -5.01 -1.43 -2.14
CA THR A 254 -3.90 -0.99 -1.27
C THR A 254 -4.40 -0.24 -0.03
N LEU A 255 -3.78 -0.53 1.11
CA LEU A 255 -4.01 0.16 2.39
C LEU A 255 -2.87 1.14 2.69
N PRO A 256 -3.14 2.23 3.42
CA PRO A 256 -4.44 2.67 3.89
C PRO A 256 -5.25 3.39 2.82
N ALA A 257 -6.54 3.55 3.08
CA ALA A 257 -7.37 4.50 2.36
C ALA A 257 -8.36 5.15 3.33
N THR A 258 -8.69 6.43 3.10
CA THR A 258 -9.62 7.17 3.95
C THR A 258 -10.69 7.84 3.11
N LEU A 259 -11.94 7.70 3.55
CA LEU A 259 -13.07 8.41 2.97
C LEU A 259 -13.60 9.41 3.98
N VAL A 260 -13.99 10.58 3.47
CA VAL A 260 -14.77 11.56 4.22
C VAL A 260 -16.19 11.49 3.72
N ILE A 261 -17.13 11.27 4.62
CA ILE A 261 -18.57 11.07 4.34
C ILE A 261 -19.32 12.19 5.04
N ASP A 262 -20.25 12.83 4.33
CA ASP A 262 -21.05 13.93 4.85
C ASP A 262 -22.16 13.45 5.80
N ARG A 263 -22.92 14.39 6.37
CA ARG A 263 -24.01 14.10 7.32
C ARG A 263 -25.18 13.36 6.68
N GLU A 264 -25.37 13.51 5.39
CA GLU A 264 -26.35 12.80 4.57
C GLU A 264 -25.89 11.38 4.25
N GLY A 265 -24.62 11.04 4.57
CA GLY A 265 -23.97 9.76 4.34
C GLY A 265 -23.49 9.58 2.93
N LYS A 266 -23.21 10.66 2.21
CA LYS A 266 -22.61 10.62 0.87
C LYS A 266 -21.12 10.78 0.95
N ILE A 267 -20.42 10.11 0.04
CA ILE A 267 -18.96 10.21 -0.07
C ILE A 267 -18.60 11.61 -0.56
N HIS A 268 -17.91 12.37 0.28
CA HIS A 268 -17.46 13.73 -0.04
C HIS A 268 -16.07 13.73 -0.66
N THR A 269 -15.13 12.93 -0.11
CA THR A 269 -13.75 12.86 -0.60
C THR A 269 -13.18 11.48 -0.35
N VAL A 270 -12.27 11.03 -1.23
CA VAL A 270 -11.55 9.76 -1.13
C VAL A 270 -10.04 10.02 -1.16
N TYR A 271 -9.34 9.50 -0.18
CA TYR A 271 -7.88 9.51 -0.07
C TYR A 271 -7.35 8.07 -0.21
N PRO A 272 -6.74 7.70 -1.33
CA PRO A 272 -6.35 6.32 -1.61
C PRO A 272 -4.98 5.91 -1.04
N SER A 273 -4.43 6.70 -0.13
CA SER A 273 -3.14 6.49 0.51
C SER A 273 -3.11 7.16 1.88
N VAL A 274 -1.95 7.08 2.56
CA VAL A 274 -1.72 7.78 3.85
C VAL A 274 -2.17 9.23 3.77
N ILE A 275 -3.02 9.65 4.70
CA ILE A 275 -3.46 11.03 4.84
C ILE A 275 -2.76 11.71 6.03
N LYS A 276 -2.39 12.97 5.85
CA LYS A 276 -1.84 13.79 6.92
C LYS A 276 -2.96 14.44 7.73
N ARG A 277 -2.78 14.53 9.05
CA ARG A 277 -3.73 15.19 9.96
C ARG A 277 -4.16 16.56 9.47
N ALA A 278 -3.22 17.42 9.09
CA ALA A 278 -3.52 18.78 8.64
C ALA A 278 -4.43 18.84 7.40
N GLU A 279 -4.30 17.88 6.48
CA GLU A 279 -5.13 17.77 5.30
C GLU A 279 -6.56 17.34 5.67
N LEU A 280 -6.68 16.35 6.56
CA LEU A 280 -7.96 15.89 7.06
C LEU A 280 -8.67 16.98 7.87
N GLN A 281 -7.96 17.71 8.75
CA GLN A 281 -8.48 18.86 9.49
C GLN A 281 -9.03 19.93 8.55
N LYS A 282 -8.25 20.32 7.53
CA LYS A 282 -8.70 21.29 6.52
C LYS A 282 -10.00 20.87 5.85
N GLN A 283 -10.14 19.59 5.53
CA GLN A 283 -11.36 19.05 4.90
C GLN A 283 -12.55 19.10 5.87
N ILE A 284 -12.37 18.64 7.10
CA ILE A 284 -13.40 18.67 8.15
C ILE A 284 -13.85 20.10 8.43
N ASP A 285 -12.92 21.03 8.63
CA ASP A 285 -13.21 22.45 8.91
C ASP A 285 -14.01 23.10 7.78
N SER A 286 -13.70 22.76 6.52
CA SER A 286 -14.45 23.24 5.36
C SER A 286 -15.91 22.75 5.39
N MET A 287 -16.13 21.49 5.72
CA MET A 287 -17.48 20.92 5.82
C MET A 287 -18.28 21.52 6.97
N LEU A 288 -17.66 21.67 8.15
CA LEU A 288 -18.32 22.28 9.31
C LEU A 288 -18.74 23.74 9.05
N LYS A 289 -17.90 24.51 8.34
CA LYS A 289 -18.24 25.88 7.91
C LYS A 289 -19.38 25.91 6.92
N SER A 290 -19.41 24.97 5.97
CA SER A 290 -20.49 24.85 5.01
C SER A 290 -21.82 24.53 5.67
N ASP A 291 -21.82 23.59 6.64
CA ASP A 291 -22.98 23.19 7.42
C ASP A 291 -23.55 24.38 8.22
N ALA A 292 -22.68 25.14 8.90
CA ALA A 292 -23.08 26.32 9.66
C ALA A 292 -23.75 27.39 8.77
N ALA A 293 -23.16 27.67 7.60
CA ALA A 293 -23.71 28.63 6.64
C ALA A 293 -25.05 28.17 6.04
N ALA A 294 -25.28 26.87 5.90
CA ALA A 294 -26.56 26.33 5.45
C ALA A 294 -27.66 26.53 6.50
N LEU A 295 -27.36 26.25 7.78
CA LEU A 295 -28.30 26.47 8.89
C LEU A 295 -28.68 27.94 9.07
N GLU A 296 -27.72 28.87 8.91
CA GLU A 296 -28.00 30.30 8.95
C GLU A 296 -28.96 30.76 7.83
N ARG A 297 -28.82 30.23 6.62
CA ARG A 297 -29.68 30.53 5.49
C ARG A 297 -31.12 30.03 5.71
N GLU A 298 -31.26 28.82 6.25
CA GLU A 298 -32.56 28.25 6.58
C GLU A 298 -33.29 29.04 7.66
N SER A 299 -32.56 29.49 8.69
CA SER A 299 -33.12 30.31 9.78
C SER A 299 -33.61 31.68 9.29
N THR A 300 -32.88 32.32 8.38
CA THR A 300 -33.26 33.61 7.79
C THR A 300 -34.43 33.48 6.83
N SER A 301 -34.50 32.39 6.07
CA SER A 301 -35.63 32.09 5.16
C SER A 301 -36.96 31.85 5.91
N ASN A 302 -36.89 31.12 7.03
CA ASN A 302 -38.07 30.86 7.85
C ASN A 302 -38.60 32.11 8.58
N ASN A 303 -37.72 33.02 9.01
CA ASN A 303 -38.13 34.30 9.62
C ASN A 303 -38.80 35.26 8.62
N SER A 304 -38.37 35.27 7.36
CA SER A 304 -38.97 36.10 6.33
C SER A 304 -40.36 35.59 5.88
N ALA A 305 -40.61 34.29 6.01
CA ALA A 305 -41.93 33.69 5.69
C ALA A 305 -42.97 33.92 6.79
N SER A 306 -42.58 34.13 8.04
CA SER A 306 -43.47 34.42 9.17
C SER A 306 -43.98 35.88 9.23
N ASP A 307 -43.25 36.83 8.62
CA ASP A 307 -43.63 38.26 8.62
C ASP A 307 -44.65 38.65 7.56
N VAL A 308 -44.98 37.79 6.60
CA VAL A 308 -45.94 38.06 5.52
C VAL A 308 -47.40 37.74 5.91
N SER A 309 -47.67 37.13 7.09
CA SER A 309 -49.00 36.69 7.51
C SER A 309 -49.74 37.67 8.44
N LEU A 310 -49.22 38.88 8.68
CA LEU A 310 -49.87 39.92 9.50
C LEU A 310 -50.25 41.17 8.66
N VAL A 311 -51.08 40.98 7.66
CA VAL A 311 -51.86 42.10 7.09
C VAL A 311 -53.28 41.96 7.61
N PRO A 312 -53.79 42.84 8.53
CA PRO A 312 -55.14 42.82 8.92
C PRO A 312 -56.02 43.39 7.80
N SER A 313 -57.15 42.72 7.50
CA SER A 313 -58.22 43.13 6.62
C SER A 313 -58.99 44.30 7.15
#